data_8efd5a5b740433baade0d75e0390b118
#
_entry.id   8efd5a5b740433baade0d75e0390b118
#
_cell.length_a   1.000
_cell.length_b   1.000
_cell.length_c   1.000
_cell.angle_alpha   90.00
_cell.angle_beta   90.00
_cell.angle_gamma   90.00
#
_symmetry.space_group_name_H-M   'P 1'
#
loop_
_entity.id
_entity.type
_entity.pdbx_description
1 polymer ?
#
loop_
_entity_poly.entity_id
_entity_poly.type
_entity_poly.pdbx_seq_one_letter_code
_entity_poly.pdbx_strand_id
1 'polypeptide(L)'
;MSVKKDFEGLSIETIRTALGFIDPEDSEQWIRVGMALYSELGEQGFDPWNAWSSFGSSYDSKNIKSRWKTFRKGYGGRPVTIGSLIYYAINSGFKFDESKKEVSPHIIQQRAERKKLLEIEAQEEQKKVIQGYASAKNQAQQKWNNARPCETHPYLTKKDVMPHNTK
;
A
#
# COMPACT_ATOMS: atom_id res chain seq x y z
N MET A 1 3.24 -23.65 -17.90
CA MET A 1 4.26 -23.08 -17.01
C MET A 1 4.30 -21.57 -17.24
N SER A 2 3.79 -20.78 -16.30
CA SER A 2 3.82 -19.31 -16.41
C SER A 2 5.21 -18.84 -16.00
N VAL A 3 6.02 -18.42 -16.96
CA VAL A 3 7.32 -17.79 -16.69
C VAL A 3 7.00 -16.48 -15.96
N LYS A 4 7.35 -16.40 -14.67
CA LYS A 4 7.35 -15.12 -13.96
C LYS A 4 8.35 -14.21 -14.67
N LYS A 5 7.85 -13.34 -15.57
CA LYS A 5 8.67 -12.27 -16.13
C LYS A 5 9.05 -11.34 -14.99
N ASP A 6 10.34 -11.25 -14.75
CA ASP A 6 10.90 -10.31 -13.77
C ASP A 6 11.01 -8.94 -14.45
N PHE A 7 10.13 -8.02 -14.04
CA PHE A 7 10.11 -6.63 -14.51
C PHE A 7 10.83 -5.68 -13.57
N GLU A 8 11.48 -6.19 -12.54
CA GLU A 8 12.27 -5.37 -11.62
C GLU A 8 13.42 -4.69 -12.39
N GLY A 9 13.63 -3.42 -12.13
CA GLY A 9 14.76 -2.68 -12.69
C GLY A 9 14.52 -2.02 -14.05
N LEU A 10 13.29 -1.83 -14.50
CA LEU A 10 13.00 -1.11 -15.75
C LEU A 10 13.48 0.34 -15.69
N SER A 11 13.95 0.85 -16.84
CA SER A 11 14.29 2.26 -16.94
C SER A 11 13.04 3.14 -16.80
N ILE A 12 13.22 4.37 -16.31
CA ILE A 12 12.11 5.35 -16.21
C ILE A 12 11.50 5.63 -17.60
N GLU A 13 12.31 5.59 -18.67
CA GLU A 13 11.82 5.77 -20.04
C GLU A 13 10.91 4.64 -20.50
N THR A 14 11.28 3.40 -20.19
CA THR A 14 10.43 2.23 -20.49
C THR A 14 9.11 2.33 -19.71
N ILE A 15 9.16 2.74 -18.45
CA ILE A 15 7.98 2.94 -17.63
C ILE A 15 7.09 4.05 -18.21
N ARG A 16 7.65 5.18 -18.60
CA ARG A 16 6.89 6.28 -19.24
C ARG A 16 6.24 5.86 -20.54
N THR A 17 6.98 5.10 -21.35
CA THR A 17 6.43 4.55 -22.61
C THR A 17 5.25 3.62 -22.31
N ALA A 18 5.39 2.72 -21.34
CA ALA A 18 4.30 1.80 -20.93
C ALA A 18 3.08 2.56 -20.41
N LEU A 19 3.27 3.62 -19.64
CA LEU A 19 2.19 4.48 -19.13
C LEU A 19 1.39 5.11 -20.27
N GLY A 20 2.02 5.46 -21.39
CA GLY A 20 1.34 6.02 -22.57
C GLY A 20 0.31 5.08 -23.21
N PHE A 21 0.31 3.79 -22.86
CA PHE A 21 -0.69 2.81 -23.33
C PHE A 21 -1.83 2.58 -22.34
N ILE A 22 -1.74 3.11 -21.13
CA ILE A 22 -2.74 2.92 -20.06
C ILE A 22 -3.63 4.16 -20.00
N ASP A 23 -4.94 3.94 -19.96
CA ASP A 23 -5.92 5.02 -19.83
C ASP A 23 -5.92 5.58 -18.40
N PRO A 24 -5.64 6.88 -18.18
CA PRO A 24 -5.68 7.49 -16.87
C PRO A 24 -7.10 7.74 -16.32
N GLU A 25 -8.15 7.54 -17.12
CA GLU A 25 -9.55 7.70 -16.70
C GLU A 25 -10.05 6.53 -15.85
N ASP A 26 -9.46 5.34 -15.98
CA ASP A 26 -9.81 4.20 -15.13
C ASP A 26 -9.24 4.41 -13.73
N SER A 27 -10.12 4.76 -12.79
CA SER A 27 -9.75 5.10 -11.41
C SER A 27 -9.11 3.92 -10.65
N GLU A 28 -9.48 2.66 -10.94
CA GLU A 28 -8.87 1.50 -10.32
C GLU A 28 -7.44 1.30 -10.85
N GLN A 29 -7.25 1.35 -12.17
CA GLN A 29 -5.93 1.25 -12.78
C GLN A 29 -5.05 2.42 -12.36
N TRP A 30 -5.62 3.63 -12.27
CA TRP A 30 -4.92 4.84 -11.84
C TRP A 30 -4.30 4.68 -10.44
N ILE A 31 -5.06 4.16 -9.47
CA ILE A 31 -4.56 3.86 -8.13
C ILE A 31 -3.49 2.77 -8.18
N ARG A 32 -3.74 1.67 -8.88
CA ARG A 32 -2.81 0.53 -8.95
C ARG A 32 -1.50 0.90 -9.64
N VAL A 33 -1.54 1.72 -10.67
CA VAL A 33 -0.35 2.27 -11.35
C VAL A 33 0.45 3.14 -10.38
N GLY A 34 -0.20 4.02 -9.61
CA GLY A 34 0.46 4.83 -8.60
C GLY A 34 1.16 3.98 -7.53
N MET A 35 0.49 2.94 -7.02
CA MET A 35 1.07 1.98 -6.07
C MET A 35 2.25 1.22 -6.67
N ALA A 36 2.15 0.77 -7.92
CA ALA A 36 3.22 0.06 -8.60
C ALA A 36 4.46 0.94 -8.75
N LEU A 37 4.27 2.19 -9.16
CA LEU A 37 5.35 3.16 -9.29
C LEU A 37 5.96 3.53 -7.93
N TYR A 38 5.14 3.68 -6.88
CA TYR A 38 5.64 3.94 -5.54
C TYR A 38 6.46 2.74 -5.03
N SER A 39 5.98 1.52 -5.22
CA SER A 39 6.68 0.29 -4.82
C SER A 39 8.04 0.15 -5.50
N GLU A 40 8.13 0.47 -6.79
CA GLU A 40 9.35 0.31 -7.59
C GLU A 40 10.33 1.47 -7.43
N LEU A 41 9.84 2.72 -7.55
CA LEU A 41 10.66 3.92 -7.65
C LEU A 41 10.62 4.83 -6.41
N GLY A 42 9.69 4.63 -5.49
CA GLY A 42 9.43 5.49 -4.39
C GLY A 42 9.00 6.89 -4.78
N GLU A 43 9.55 7.87 -4.08
CA GLU A 43 9.26 9.28 -4.37
C GLU A 43 9.61 9.67 -5.81
N GLN A 44 10.59 9.01 -6.44
CA GLN A 44 10.93 9.23 -7.85
C GLN A 44 9.82 8.79 -8.82
N GLY A 45 8.92 7.93 -8.37
CA GLY A 45 7.75 7.51 -9.15
C GLY A 45 6.66 8.57 -9.24
N PHE A 46 6.72 9.63 -8.42
CA PHE A 46 5.73 10.70 -8.43
C PHE A 46 5.67 11.44 -9.77
N ASP A 47 6.81 11.85 -10.30
CA ASP A 47 6.86 12.64 -11.54
C ASP A 47 6.27 11.91 -12.75
N PRO A 48 6.65 10.64 -13.05
CA PRO A 48 6.03 9.91 -14.15
C PRO A 48 4.54 9.66 -13.93
N TRP A 49 4.11 9.38 -12.68
CA TRP A 49 2.70 9.19 -12.36
C TRP A 49 1.90 10.48 -12.50
N ASN A 50 2.41 11.60 -11.99
CA ASN A 50 1.76 12.90 -12.09
C ASN A 50 1.63 13.36 -13.55
N ALA A 51 2.69 13.22 -14.36
CA ALA A 51 2.68 13.57 -15.77
C ALA A 51 1.66 12.73 -16.55
N TRP A 52 1.60 11.42 -16.29
CA TRP A 52 0.61 10.55 -16.92
C TRP A 52 -0.83 10.86 -16.44
N SER A 53 -1.02 11.10 -15.14
CA SER A 53 -2.34 11.47 -14.59
C SER A 53 -2.89 12.76 -15.19
N SER A 54 -2.01 13.69 -15.61
CA SER A 54 -2.44 14.98 -16.18
C SER A 54 -3.14 14.87 -17.53
N PHE A 55 -3.09 13.71 -18.17
CA PHE A 55 -3.87 13.43 -19.39
C PHE A 55 -5.32 13.03 -19.09
N GLY A 56 -5.66 12.71 -17.84
CA GLY A 56 -7.02 12.39 -17.43
C GLY A 56 -7.88 13.62 -17.19
N SER A 57 -9.17 13.56 -17.52
CA SER A 57 -10.13 14.65 -17.33
C SER A 57 -10.37 14.98 -15.85
N SER A 58 -10.24 14.01 -14.98
CA SER A 58 -10.39 14.12 -13.52
C SER A 58 -9.12 14.58 -12.79
N TYR A 59 -8.08 14.99 -13.52
CA TYR A 59 -6.82 15.40 -12.91
C TYR A 59 -6.98 16.65 -12.02
N ASP A 60 -6.53 16.55 -10.76
CA ASP A 60 -6.49 17.64 -9.80
C ASP A 60 -5.07 17.83 -9.24
N SER A 61 -4.40 18.87 -9.72
CA SER A 61 -3.03 19.22 -9.32
C SER A 61 -2.85 19.51 -7.82
N LYS A 62 -3.93 19.90 -7.12
CA LYS A 62 -3.90 20.19 -5.67
C LYS A 62 -3.94 18.92 -4.84
N ASN A 63 -4.72 17.95 -5.29
CA ASN A 63 -4.95 16.72 -4.54
C ASN A 63 -3.97 15.57 -4.89
N ILE A 64 -3.30 15.63 -6.05
CA ILE A 64 -2.44 14.56 -6.54
C ILE A 64 -1.31 14.21 -5.55
N LYS A 65 -0.68 15.22 -4.93
CA LYS A 65 0.38 15.01 -3.92
C LYS A 65 -0.13 14.33 -2.65
N SER A 66 -1.34 14.69 -2.22
CA SER A 66 -1.97 14.07 -1.06
C SER A 66 -2.28 12.60 -1.33
N ARG A 67 -2.76 12.29 -2.54
CA ARG A 67 -3.02 10.92 -2.97
C ARG A 67 -1.72 10.11 -3.03
N TRP A 68 -0.64 10.67 -3.58
CA TRP A 68 0.66 10.00 -3.61
C TRP A 68 1.15 9.56 -2.24
N LYS A 69 1.01 10.42 -1.24
CA LYS A 69 1.40 10.11 0.15
C LYS A 69 0.63 8.91 0.74
N THR A 70 -0.58 8.63 0.25
CA THR A 70 -1.36 7.48 0.72
C THR A 70 -0.77 6.15 0.28
N PHE A 71 -0.05 6.11 -0.84
CA PHE A 71 0.59 4.89 -1.35
C PHE A 71 1.73 4.38 -0.46
N ARG A 72 2.35 5.27 0.33
CA ARG A 72 3.38 4.92 1.31
C ARG A 72 2.89 3.93 2.37
N LYS A 73 1.63 4.04 2.79
CA LYS A 73 1.06 3.19 3.86
C LYS A 73 0.69 1.78 3.37
N GLY A 74 0.71 1.55 2.06
CA GLY A 74 0.17 0.33 1.47
C GLY A 74 -1.35 0.22 1.70
N TYR A 75 -2.03 -0.48 0.81
CA TYR A 75 -3.39 -0.95 1.08
C TYR A 75 -3.27 -2.42 1.46
N GLY A 76 -3.79 -2.82 2.61
CA GLY A 76 -3.76 -4.21 3.06
C GLY A 76 -4.18 -5.17 1.94
N GLY A 77 -3.29 -6.08 1.54
CA GLY A 77 -3.50 -6.99 0.44
C GLY A 77 -2.20 -7.42 -0.22
N ARG A 78 -2.31 -8.03 -1.40
CA ARG A 78 -1.13 -8.40 -2.20
C ARG A 78 -0.41 -7.13 -2.67
N PRO A 79 0.93 -7.07 -2.55
CA PRO A 79 1.70 -5.92 -3.02
C PRO A 79 1.45 -5.70 -4.52
N VAL A 80 1.14 -4.46 -4.88
CA VAL A 80 1.07 -4.05 -6.28
C VAL A 80 2.49 -3.73 -6.73
N THR A 81 2.97 -4.44 -7.74
CA THR A 81 4.34 -4.32 -8.25
C THR A 81 4.35 -3.70 -9.63
N ILE A 82 5.53 -3.33 -10.11
CA ILE A 82 5.72 -2.82 -11.49
C ILE A 82 5.18 -3.79 -12.55
N GLY A 83 5.16 -5.10 -12.24
CA GLY A 83 4.53 -6.10 -13.10
C GLY A 83 3.05 -5.84 -13.37
N SER A 84 2.32 -5.22 -12.42
CA SER A 84 0.91 -4.85 -12.63
C SER A 84 0.77 -3.74 -13.66
N LEU A 85 1.63 -2.72 -13.60
CA LEU A 85 1.66 -1.63 -14.60
C LEU A 85 1.96 -2.20 -15.98
N ILE A 86 2.99 -3.03 -16.11
CA ILE A 86 3.37 -3.64 -17.39
C ILE A 86 2.25 -4.56 -17.91
N TYR A 87 1.56 -5.28 -17.04
CA TYR A 87 0.40 -6.09 -17.42
C TYR A 87 -0.71 -5.23 -18.05
N TYR A 88 -1.07 -4.10 -17.44
CA TYR A 88 -2.06 -3.19 -18.02
C TYR A 88 -1.60 -2.62 -19.35
N ALA A 89 -0.34 -2.17 -19.45
CA ALA A 89 0.20 -1.65 -20.68
C ALA A 89 0.19 -2.68 -21.82
N ILE A 90 0.57 -3.93 -21.57
CA ILE A 90 0.57 -5.01 -22.57
C ILE A 90 -0.87 -5.29 -23.04
N ASN A 91 -1.83 -5.33 -22.13
CA ASN A 91 -3.25 -5.53 -22.48
C ASN A 91 -3.79 -4.38 -23.35
N SER A 92 -3.19 -3.18 -23.25
CA SER A 92 -3.51 -2.01 -24.06
C SER A 92 -2.61 -1.86 -25.30
N GLY A 93 -1.81 -2.90 -25.65
CA GLY A 93 -1.04 -2.94 -26.88
C GLY A 93 0.44 -2.57 -26.76
N PHE A 94 0.95 -2.32 -25.55
CA PHE A 94 2.38 -2.12 -25.32
C PHE A 94 3.16 -3.40 -25.63
N LYS A 95 4.19 -3.29 -26.44
CA LYS A 95 5.12 -4.39 -26.75
C LYS A 95 6.38 -4.21 -25.92
N PHE A 96 6.56 -5.07 -24.93
CA PHE A 96 7.76 -5.06 -24.11
C PHE A 96 8.93 -5.67 -24.88
N ASP A 97 9.94 -4.85 -25.09
CA ASP A 97 11.19 -5.27 -25.74
C ASP A 97 12.24 -5.63 -24.69
N GLU A 98 12.48 -6.92 -24.52
CA GLU A 98 13.45 -7.44 -23.54
C GLU A 98 14.91 -7.01 -23.87
N SER A 99 15.22 -6.66 -25.12
CA SER A 99 16.56 -6.21 -25.53
C SER A 99 16.91 -4.82 -24.97
N LYS A 100 15.91 -4.02 -24.60
CA LYS A 100 16.06 -2.68 -23.98
C LYS A 100 16.14 -2.70 -22.48
N LYS A 101 16.40 -3.84 -21.88
CA LYS A 101 16.58 -4.00 -20.43
C LYS A 101 17.95 -3.46 -20.00
N GLU A 102 18.21 -2.17 -20.25
CA GLU A 102 19.40 -1.50 -19.72
C GLU A 102 19.11 -1.11 -18.26
N VAL A 103 19.45 -2.00 -17.37
CA VAL A 103 19.42 -1.67 -15.96
C VAL A 103 20.85 -1.50 -15.47
N SER A 104 21.19 -0.27 -15.13
CA SER A 104 22.46 -0.02 -14.44
C SER A 104 22.51 -0.84 -13.14
N PRO A 105 23.59 -1.61 -12.90
CA PRO A 105 23.75 -2.37 -11.64
C PRO A 105 23.54 -1.52 -10.39
N HIS A 106 23.91 -0.26 -10.43
CA HIS A 106 23.72 0.71 -9.36
C HIS A 106 22.23 0.97 -9.06
N ILE A 107 21.37 1.04 -10.07
CA ILE A 107 19.92 1.23 -9.88
C ILE A 107 19.29 -0.01 -9.24
N ILE A 108 19.73 -1.20 -9.65
CA ILE A 108 19.26 -2.46 -9.03
C ILE A 108 19.63 -2.48 -7.55
N GLN A 109 20.86 -2.12 -7.22
CA GLN A 109 21.34 -2.09 -5.84
C GLN A 109 20.58 -1.09 -4.99
N GLN A 110 20.39 0.15 -5.47
CA GLN A 110 19.61 1.16 -4.75
C GLN A 110 18.17 0.71 -4.47
N ARG A 111 17.54 0.03 -5.43
CA ARG A 111 16.17 -0.48 -5.28
C ARG A 111 16.10 -1.63 -4.28
N ALA A 112 17.09 -2.52 -4.30
CA ALA A 112 17.19 -3.62 -3.34
C ALA A 112 17.39 -3.11 -1.91
N GLU A 113 18.26 -2.11 -1.72
CA GLU A 113 18.50 -1.48 -0.42
C GLU A 113 17.23 -0.78 0.09
N ARG A 114 16.55 -0.06 -0.78
CA ARG A 114 15.30 0.59 -0.43
C ARG A 114 14.20 -0.39 -0.08
N LYS A 115 14.06 -1.49 -0.82
CA LYS A 115 13.10 -2.55 -0.51
C LYS A 115 13.33 -3.13 0.88
N LYS A 116 14.60 -3.40 1.23
CA LYS A 116 14.97 -3.86 2.58
C LYS A 116 14.59 -2.84 3.65
N LEU A 117 14.81 -1.55 3.39
CA LEU A 117 14.46 -0.49 4.35
C LEU A 117 12.96 -0.44 4.60
N LEU A 118 12.14 -0.50 3.55
CA LEU A 118 10.68 -0.54 3.66
C LEU A 118 10.18 -1.80 4.40
N GLU A 119 10.81 -2.95 4.19
CA GLU A 119 10.49 -4.18 4.91
C GLU A 119 10.81 -4.06 6.41
N ILE A 120 11.93 -3.43 6.77
CA ILE A 120 12.31 -3.17 8.16
C ILE A 120 11.31 -2.21 8.81
N GLU A 121 10.98 -1.10 8.16
CA GLU A 121 9.98 -0.14 8.66
C GLU A 121 8.61 -0.81 8.88
N ALA A 122 8.17 -1.62 7.93
CA ALA A 122 6.91 -2.36 8.04
C ALA A 122 6.90 -3.35 9.22
N GLN A 123 8.02 -4.06 9.44
CA GLN A 123 8.16 -4.98 10.57
C GLN A 123 8.17 -4.24 11.92
N GLU A 124 8.83 -3.09 11.99
CA GLU A 124 8.84 -2.26 13.21
C GLU A 124 7.45 -1.71 13.53
N GLU A 125 6.72 -1.25 12.53
CA GLU A 125 5.34 -0.78 12.70
C GLU A 125 4.43 -1.92 13.19
N GLN A 126 4.57 -3.10 12.61
CA GLN A 126 3.83 -4.28 13.04
C GLN A 126 4.15 -4.68 14.50
N LYS A 127 5.42 -4.62 14.90
CA LYS A 127 5.82 -4.86 16.29
C LYS A 127 5.19 -3.85 17.25
N LYS A 128 5.16 -2.57 16.90
CA LYS A 128 4.50 -1.51 17.70
C LYS A 128 3.01 -1.78 17.88
N VAL A 129 2.33 -2.21 16.82
CA VAL A 129 0.91 -2.58 16.87
C VAL A 129 0.67 -3.77 17.82
N ILE A 130 1.49 -4.82 17.70
CA ILE A 130 1.40 -6.01 18.57
C ILE A 130 1.65 -5.63 20.03
N GLN A 131 2.65 -4.81 20.31
CA GLN A 131 2.94 -4.33 21.67
C GLN A 131 1.78 -3.48 22.22
N GLY A 132 1.16 -2.64 21.37
CA GLY A 132 -0.01 -1.86 21.71
C GLY A 132 -1.18 -2.76 22.14
N TYR A 133 -1.47 -3.82 21.39
CA TYR A 133 -2.50 -4.79 21.75
C TYR A 133 -2.18 -5.54 23.04
N ALA A 134 -0.93 -5.95 23.26
CA ALA A 134 -0.50 -6.61 24.48
C ALA A 134 -0.68 -5.70 25.71
N SER A 135 -0.30 -4.43 25.58
CA SER A 135 -0.48 -3.42 26.64
C SER A 135 -1.96 -3.18 26.94
N ALA A 136 -2.79 -3.01 25.90
CA ALA A 136 -4.23 -2.83 26.07
C ALA A 136 -4.90 -4.03 26.75
N LYS A 137 -4.50 -5.26 26.36
CA LYS A 137 -4.96 -6.50 26.98
C LYS A 137 -4.62 -6.53 28.46
N ASN A 138 -3.37 -6.22 28.83
CA ASN A 138 -2.94 -6.19 30.23
C ASN A 138 -3.70 -5.16 31.05
N GLN A 139 -3.91 -3.95 30.50
CA GLN A 139 -4.70 -2.90 31.17
C GLN A 139 -6.17 -3.32 31.37
N ALA A 140 -6.76 -3.94 30.36
CA ALA A 140 -8.13 -4.46 30.44
C ALA A 140 -8.22 -5.56 31.51
N GLN A 141 -7.25 -6.47 31.55
CA GLN A 141 -7.22 -7.54 32.58
C GLN A 141 -7.05 -6.99 33.97
N GLN A 142 -6.19 -5.98 34.17
CA GLN A 142 -6.03 -5.33 35.48
C GLN A 142 -7.32 -4.63 35.91
N LYS A 143 -7.97 -3.89 35.01
CA LYS A 143 -9.27 -3.25 35.28
C LYS A 143 -10.32 -4.29 35.65
N TRP A 144 -10.38 -5.39 34.91
CA TRP A 144 -11.29 -6.50 35.21
C TRP A 144 -11.04 -7.12 36.58
N ASN A 145 -9.77 -7.40 36.91
CA ASN A 145 -9.43 -8.02 38.21
C ASN A 145 -9.72 -7.10 39.38
N ASN A 146 -9.56 -5.79 39.21
CA ASN A 146 -9.81 -4.77 40.23
C ASN A 146 -11.28 -4.33 40.32
N ALA A 147 -12.10 -4.69 39.35
CA ALA A 147 -13.51 -4.34 39.33
C ALA A 147 -14.28 -5.21 40.32
N ARG A 148 -15.26 -4.59 41.00
CA ARG A 148 -16.17 -5.29 41.88
C ARG A 148 -17.29 -5.95 41.08
N PRO A 149 -17.85 -7.09 41.58
CA PRO A 149 -19.02 -7.68 40.95
C PRO A 149 -20.16 -6.65 40.86
N CYS A 150 -20.79 -6.62 39.70
CA CYS A 150 -21.91 -5.72 39.48
C CYS A 150 -23.19 -6.36 40.04
N GLU A 151 -23.67 -5.88 41.17
CA GLU A 151 -24.94 -6.34 41.78
C GLU A 151 -26.14 -5.57 41.21
N THR A 152 -26.00 -4.27 40.98
CA THR A 152 -27.03 -3.41 40.42
C THR A 152 -26.44 -2.37 39.49
N HIS A 153 -27.07 -2.18 38.33
CA HIS A 153 -26.70 -1.16 37.39
C HIS A 153 -27.95 -0.59 36.72
N PRO A 154 -28.08 0.72 36.52
CA PRO A 154 -29.28 1.33 35.91
C PRO A 154 -29.71 0.71 34.57
N TYR A 155 -28.73 0.24 33.79
CA TYR A 155 -28.99 -0.44 32.53
C TYR A 155 -29.67 -1.81 32.73
N LEU A 156 -29.19 -2.60 33.70
CA LEU A 156 -29.76 -3.91 34.02
C LEU A 156 -31.21 -3.77 34.54
N THR A 157 -31.44 -2.81 35.43
CA THR A 157 -32.77 -2.48 35.94
C THR A 157 -33.70 -2.04 34.79
N LYS A 158 -33.23 -1.18 33.88
CA LYS A 158 -34.05 -0.71 32.76
C LYS A 158 -34.38 -1.83 31.75
N LYS A 159 -33.55 -2.84 31.63
CA LYS A 159 -33.71 -3.97 30.69
C LYS A 159 -34.31 -5.21 31.35
N ASP A 160 -34.55 -5.16 32.65
CA ASP A 160 -35.06 -6.28 33.45
C ASP A 160 -34.23 -7.57 33.23
N VAL A 161 -32.90 -7.43 33.30
CA VAL A 161 -31.96 -8.55 33.16
C VAL A 161 -31.05 -8.68 34.36
N MET A 162 -30.73 -9.92 34.73
CA MET A 162 -29.81 -10.22 35.82
C MET A 162 -28.34 -10.03 35.38
N PRO A 163 -27.45 -9.59 36.28
CA PRO A 163 -26.02 -9.53 36.02
C PRO A 163 -25.44 -10.95 35.89
N HIS A 164 -24.93 -11.30 34.72
CA HIS A 164 -24.23 -12.57 34.47
C HIS A 164 -22.72 -12.35 34.49
N ASN A 165 -22.06 -12.67 35.63
CA ASN A 165 -20.58 -12.57 35.78
C ASN A 165 -19.97 -11.24 35.27
N THR A 166 -20.70 -10.14 35.37
CA THR A 166 -20.20 -8.80 35.04
C THR A 166 -19.54 -8.19 36.28
N LYS A 167 -18.39 -7.56 36.04
CA LYS A 167 -17.70 -6.76 37.05
C LYS A 167 -17.67 -5.30 36.60
#